data_c565b9263c5dc06089807ba37f71b95d
#
_entry.id   c565b9263c5dc06089807ba37f71b95d
#
_cell.length_a   1.000
_cell.length_b   1.000
_cell.length_c   1.000
_cell.angle_alpha   90.00
_cell.angle_beta   90.00
_cell.angle_gamma   90.00
#
_symmetry.space_group_name_H-M   'P 1'
#
loop_
_entity.id
_entity.type
_entity.pdbx_description
1 polymer ?
#
loop_
_entity_poly.entity_id
_entity_poly.type
_entity_poly.pdbx_seq_one_letter_code
_entity_poly.pdbx_strand_id
1 'polypeptide(L)'
;MALLKNNNPGLIVLKLGATWCGPCKKIKHVVDAFFLSSPDQVICCDLDVDESFDLYAFLKSKKMVNGVPAILCYKRGNESFIPTDSVSGTDPKQLDAFFKRCNQHLQSVAHIK
;
A
#
# COMPACT_ATOMS: atom_id res chain seq x y z
N MET A 1 -12.89 2.11 1.49
CA MET A 1 -12.07 1.99 0.23
C MET A 1 -12.55 2.94 -0.88
N ALA A 2 -13.82 2.88 -1.24
CA ALA A 2 -14.35 3.73 -2.30
C ALA A 2 -14.13 5.23 -2.05
N LEU A 3 -14.31 5.67 -0.82
CA LEU A 3 -14.14 7.08 -0.44
C LEU A 3 -12.69 7.54 -0.65
N LEU A 4 -11.72 6.72 -0.27
CA LEU A 4 -10.30 7.02 -0.48
C LEU A 4 -9.96 7.06 -1.97
N LYS A 5 -10.50 6.13 -2.75
CA LYS A 5 -10.23 6.09 -4.20
C LYS A 5 -10.79 7.32 -4.92
N ASN A 6 -11.96 7.79 -4.52
CA ASN A 6 -12.56 8.98 -5.11
C ASN A 6 -11.75 10.25 -4.80
N ASN A 7 -10.99 10.24 -3.71
CA ASN A 7 -10.19 11.38 -3.26
C ASN A 7 -8.69 11.15 -3.44
N ASN A 8 -8.30 10.23 -4.34
CA ASN A 8 -6.89 9.90 -4.56
C ASN A 8 -6.18 11.03 -5.29
N PRO A 9 -5.25 11.75 -4.64
CA PRO A 9 -4.52 12.86 -5.27
C PRO A 9 -3.38 12.41 -6.18
N GLY A 10 -3.00 11.15 -6.12
CA GLY A 10 -1.92 10.59 -6.92
C GLY A 10 -1.74 9.10 -6.66
N LEU A 11 -1.40 8.75 -5.43
CA LEU A 11 -1.29 7.37 -4.97
C LEU A 11 -1.98 7.18 -3.63
N ILE A 12 -2.57 6.00 -3.45
CA ILE A 12 -2.96 5.49 -2.13
C ILE A 12 -2.11 4.26 -1.88
N VAL A 13 -1.37 4.27 -0.79
CA VAL A 13 -0.52 3.13 -0.37
C VAL A 13 -1.10 2.57 0.92
N LEU A 14 -1.55 1.33 0.86
CA LEU A 14 -2.11 0.62 2.02
C LEU A 14 -1.10 -0.39 2.51
N LYS A 15 -0.64 -0.22 3.74
CA LYS A 15 0.19 -1.24 4.40
C LYS A 15 -0.70 -2.03 5.35
N LEU A 16 -0.75 -3.33 5.14
CA LEU A 16 -1.50 -4.27 5.98
C LEU A 16 -0.54 -5.00 6.91
N GLY A 17 -0.82 -4.93 8.19
CA GLY A 17 0.00 -5.58 9.21
C GLY A 17 -0.83 -5.98 10.42
N ALA A 18 -0.17 -6.45 11.46
CA ALA A 18 -0.82 -6.83 12.70
C ALA A 18 0.16 -6.70 13.87
N THR A 19 -0.36 -6.45 15.06
CA THR A 19 0.47 -6.33 16.26
C THR A 19 1.16 -7.64 16.61
N TRP A 20 0.54 -8.77 16.29
CA TRP A 20 1.10 -10.11 16.54
C TRP A 20 2.06 -10.57 15.44
N CYS A 21 2.24 -9.80 14.38
CA CYS A 21 3.02 -10.18 13.21
C CYS A 21 4.49 -9.81 13.41
N GLY A 22 5.34 -10.80 13.68
CA GLY A 22 6.79 -10.59 13.79
C GLY A 22 7.43 -10.05 12.52
N PRO A 23 7.15 -10.63 11.34
CA PRO A 23 7.68 -10.10 10.07
C PRO A 23 7.29 -8.65 9.79
N CYS A 24 6.10 -8.22 10.21
CA CYS A 24 5.66 -6.83 10.06
C CYS A 24 6.59 -5.86 10.80
N LYS A 25 7.07 -6.28 11.98
CA LYS A 25 7.98 -5.47 12.80
C LYS A 25 9.33 -5.28 12.13
N LYS A 26 9.79 -6.27 11.37
CA LYS A 26 11.08 -6.21 10.67
C LYS A 26 11.12 -5.12 9.62
N ILE A 27 10.00 -4.81 9.00
CA ILE A 27 9.94 -3.83 7.91
C ILE A 27 9.40 -2.47 8.35
N LYS A 28 9.01 -2.34 9.62
CA LYS A 28 8.36 -1.13 10.11
C LYS A 28 9.17 0.12 9.82
N HIS A 29 10.48 0.11 10.12
CA HIS A 29 11.33 1.28 9.94
C HIS A 29 11.46 1.68 8.46
N VAL A 30 11.50 0.70 7.56
CA VAL A 30 11.59 0.97 6.11
C VAL A 30 10.30 1.58 5.60
N VAL A 31 9.16 1.03 6.02
CA VAL A 31 7.83 1.53 5.62
C VAL A 31 7.60 2.93 6.20
N ASP A 32 7.92 3.12 7.47
CA ASP A 32 7.77 4.44 8.12
C ASP A 32 8.61 5.49 7.41
N ALA A 33 9.84 5.15 7.02
CA ALA A 33 10.71 6.06 6.29
C ALA A 33 10.11 6.46 4.94
N PHE A 34 9.55 5.49 4.22
CA PHE A 34 8.87 5.77 2.95
C PHE A 34 7.66 6.68 3.16
N PHE A 35 6.84 6.39 4.17
CA PHE A 35 5.65 7.18 4.47
C PHE A 35 6.01 8.62 4.84
N LEU A 36 7.03 8.79 5.68
CA LEU A 36 7.47 10.13 6.11
C LEU A 36 8.06 10.95 4.97
N SER A 37 8.71 10.31 4.02
CA SER A 37 9.34 10.99 2.88
C SER A 37 8.39 11.20 1.71
N SER A 38 7.18 10.62 1.76
CA SER A 38 6.23 10.72 0.66
C SER A 38 5.63 12.12 0.55
N PRO A 39 5.45 12.64 -0.68
CA PRO A 39 4.81 13.94 -0.87
C PRO A 39 3.31 13.88 -0.59
N ASP A 40 2.67 15.06 -0.55
CA ASP A 40 1.25 15.19 -0.22
C ASP A 40 0.34 14.46 -1.20
N GLN A 41 0.81 14.18 -2.42
CA GLN A 41 0.06 13.41 -3.41
C GLN A 41 -0.07 11.93 -3.08
N VAL A 42 0.64 11.45 -2.04
CA VAL A 42 0.57 10.06 -1.62
C VAL A 42 -0.17 9.98 -0.29
N ILE A 43 -1.27 9.26 -0.29
CA ILE A 43 -2.00 8.94 0.93
C ILE A 43 -1.46 7.61 1.46
N CYS A 44 -0.87 7.64 2.64
CA CYS A 44 -0.30 6.47 3.27
C CYS A 44 -1.20 6.00 4.41
N CYS A 45 -1.64 4.75 4.33
CA CYS A 45 -2.51 4.14 5.34
C CYS A 45 -1.81 2.93 5.94
N ASP A 46 -1.62 2.96 7.25
CA ASP A 46 -1.08 1.83 8.01
C ASP A 46 -2.26 1.16 8.71
N LEU A 47 -2.65 -0.01 8.23
CA LEU A 47 -3.86 -0.70 8.66
C LEU A 47 -3.50 -1.97 9.43
N ASP A 48 -4.13 -2.13 10.60
CA ASP A 48 -4.09 -3.37 11.36
C ASP A 48 -5.23 -4.27 10.87
N VAL A 49 -4.90 -5.51 10.49
CA VAL A 49 -5.89 -6.42 9.90
C VAL A 49 -6.97 -6.84 10.90
N ASP A 50 -6.71 -6.75 12.19
CA ASP A 50 -7.72 -7.04 13.20
C ASP A 50 -8.73 -5.90 13.35
N GLU A 51 -8.27 -4.65 13.18
CA GLU A 51 -9.14 -3.47 13.20
C GLU A 51 -9.85 -3.26 11.85
N SER A 52 -9.18 -3.62 10.75
CA SER A 52 -9.72 -3.51 9.39
C SER A 52 -10.07 -4.89 8.82
N PHE A 53 -10.71 -5.71 9.65
CA PHE A 53 -10.97 -7.11 9.32
C PHE A 53 -11.78 -7.28 8.04
N ASP A 54 -12.80 -6.48 7.84
CA ASP A 54 -13.67 -6.60 6.66
C ASP A 54 -12.90 -6.33 5.37
N LEU A 55 -12.08 -5.29 5.36
CA LEU A 55 -11.26 -4.98 4.20
C LEU A 55 -10.24 -6.08 3.93
N TYR A 56 -9.54 -6.53 4.96
CA TYR A 56 -8.54 -7.58 4.83
C TYR A 56 -9.18 -8.88 4.32
N ALA A 57 -10.30 -9.30 4.90
CA ALA A 57 -11.01 -10.50 4.49
C ALA A 57 -11.47 -10.41 3.02
N PHE A 58 -11.95 -9.24 2.61
CA PHE A 58 -12.35 -9.00 1.21
C PHE A 58 -11.18 -9.17 0.27
N LEU A 59 -10.06 -8.49 0.54
CA LEU A 59 -8.88 -8.54 -0.32
C LEU A 59 -8.29 -9.95 -0.37
N LYS A 60 -8.31 -10.66 0.74
CA LYS A 60 -7.82 -12.04 0.81
C LYS A 60 -8.71 -12.98 0.02
N SER A 61 -10.04 -12.80 0.11
CA SER A 61 -11.01 -13.62 -0.66
C SER A 61 -10.84 -13.42 -2.16
N LYS A 62 -10.42 -12.22 -2.58
CA LYS A 62 -10.15 -11.89 -3.98
C LYS A 62 -8.72 -12.20 -4.41
N LYS A 63 -7.93 -12.79 -3.52
CA LYS A 63 -6.52 -13.17 -3.76
C LYS A 63 -5.61 -11.99 -4.05
N MET A 64 -5.98 -10.79 -3.59
CA MET A 64 -5.13 -9.59 -3.71
C MET A 64 -4.05 -9.57 -2.65
N VAL A 65 -4.28 -10.22 -1.50
CA VAL A 65 -3.29 -10.43 -0.45
C VAL A 65 -3.36 -11.88 0.00
N ASN A 66 -2.25 -12.39 0.52
CA ASN A 66 -2.17 -13.78 1.01
C ASN A 66 -1.73 -13.85 2.47
N GLY A 67 -1.47 -12.73 3.09
CA GLY A 67 -1.02 -12.66 4.47
C GLY A 67 -0.41 -11.31 4.75
N VAL A 68 0.22 -11.16 5.91
CA VAL A 68 0.87 -9.93 6.33
C VAL A 68 2.36 -10.17 6.58
N PRO A 69 3.23 -9.17 6.34
CA PRO A 69 2.91 -7.85 5.82
C PRO A 69 2.63 -7.85 4.32
N ALA A 70 1.75 -6.96 3.90
CA ALA A 70 1.47 -6.72 2.49
C ALA A 70 1.27 -5.22 2.28
N ILE A 71 1.75 -4.70 1.16
CA ILE A 71 1.62 -3.29 0.81
C ILE A 71 1.02 -3.20 -0.58
N LEU A 72 -0.08 -2.49 -0.69
CA LEU A 72 -0.81 -2.30 -1.95
C LEU A 72 -0.73 -0.84 -2.37
N CYS A 73 -0.60 -0.61 -3.66
CA CYS A 73 -0.54 0.72 -4.24
C CYS A 73 -1.67 0.90 -5.25
N TYR A 74 -2.43 1.98 -5.12
CA TYR A 74 -3.50 2.34 -6.02
C TYR A 74 -3.23 3.71 -6.62
N LYS A 75 -3.05 3.74 -7.92
CA LYS A 75 -2.78 4.96 -8.67
C LYS A 75 -4.07 5.72 -8.93
N ARG A 76 -3.99 7.05 -8.97
CA ARG A 76 -5.16 7.88 -9.32
C ARG A 76 -5.78 7.40 -10.63
N GLY A 77 -7.09 7.27 -10.65
CA GLY A 77 -7.83 6.72 -11.79
C GLY A 77 -8.12 5.23 -11.68
N ASN A 78 -7.42 4.51 -10.80
CA ASN A 78 -7.73 3.10 -10.55
C ASN A 78 -8.86 3.00 -9.53
N GLU A 79 -10.06 2.68 -10.00
CA GLU A 79 -11.24 2.53 -9.15
C GLU A 79 -11.54 1.06 -8.81
N SER A 80 -10.69 0.15 -9.26
CA SER A 80 -10.81 -1.29 -8.98
C SER A 80 -10.25 -1.62 -7.61
N PHE A 81 -10.70 -2.74 -7.02
CA PHE A 81 -10.05 -3.31 -5.83
C PHE A 81 -8.69 -3.94 -6.18
N ILE A 82 -8.44 -4.21 -7.46
CA ILE A 82 -7.15 -4.76 -7.91
C ILE A 82 -6.11 -3.65 -7.83
N PRO A 83 -5.04 -3.82 -7.02
CA PRO A 83 -4.04 -2.76 -6.88
C PRO A 83 -3.25 -2.56 -8.18
N THR A 84 -2.76 -1.34 -8.37
CA THR A 84 -1.83 -1.03 -9.46
C THR A 84 -0.54 -1.80 -9.29
N ASP A 85 -0.09 -1.95 -8.04
CA ASP A 85 1.15 -2.64 -7.70
C ASP A 85 1.05 -3.16 -6.27
N SER A 86 1.85 -4.14 -5.93
CA SER A 86 1.87 -4.69 -4.58
C SER A 86 3.19 -5.37 -4.27
N VAL A 87 3.46 -5.53 -2.97
CA VAL A 87 4.57 -6.32 -2.47
C VAL A 87 4.13 -7.03 -1.20
N SER A 88 4.63 -8.23 -0.98
CA SER A 88 4.38 -9.02 0.23
C SER A 88 5.70 -9.50 0.82
N GLY A 89 5.71 -9.69 2.14
CA GLY A 89 6.86 -10.24 2.84
C GLY A 89 7.87 -9.19 3.26
N THR A 90 9.09 -9.66 3.55
CA THR A 90 10.11 -8.86 4.21
C THR A 90 11.41 -8.72 3.40
N ASP A 91 11.44 -9.19 2.16
CA ASP A 91 12.65 -9.12 1.34
C ASP A 91 13.00 -7.65 1.06
N PRO A 92 14.18 -7.17 1.54
CA PRO A 92 14.55 -5.76 1.35
C PRO A 92 14.65 -5.34 -0.11
N LYS A 93 15.07 -6.23 -0.98
CA LYS A 93 15.20 -5.92 -2.41
C LYS A 93 13.84 -5.74 -3.06
N GLN A 94 12.87 -6.59 -2.70
CA GLN A 94 11.51 -6.49 -3.23
C GLN A 94 10.83 -5.22 -2.71
N LEU A 95 11.02 -4.89 -1.43
CA LEU A 95 10.46 -3.68 -0.84
C LEU A 95 11.04 -2.43 -1.49
N ASP A 96 12.36 -2.37 -1.65
CA ASP A 96 13.02 -1.23 -2.30
C ASP A 96 12.52 -1.05 -3.73
N ALA A 97 12.44 -2.14 -4.48
CA ALA A 97 11.94 -2.10 -5.86
C ALA A 97 10.48 -1.62 -5.92
N PHE A 98 9.66 -2.07 -4.97
CA PHE A 98 8.26 -1.65 -4.89
C PHE A 98 8.15 -0.14 -4.63
N PHE A 99 8.91 0.38 -3.67
CA PHE A 99 8.87 1.80 -3.35
C PHE A 99 9.35 2.67 -4.51
N LYS A 100 10.36 2.20 -5.26
CA LYS A 100 10.81 2.87 -6.48
C LYS A 100 9.71 2.87 -7.54
N ARG A 101 9.01 1.76 -7.70
CA ARG A 101 7.88 1.70 -8.63
C ARG A 101 6.74 2.63 -8.21
N CYS A 102 6.48 2.76 -6.90
CA CYS A 102 5.49 3.71 -6.39
C CYS A 102 5.81 5.15 -6.83
N ASN A 103 7.07 5.54 -6.74
CA ASN A 103 7.50 6.86 -7.19
C ASN A 103 7.30 7.03 -8.70
N GLN A 104 7.56 6.00 -9.48
CA GLN A 104 7.31 6.00 -10.92
C GLN A 104 5.83 6.12 -11.24
N HIS A 105 4.99 5.38 -10.51
CA HIS A 105 3.53 5.47 -10.66
C HIS A 105 3.03 6.87 -10.34
N LEU A 106 3.56 7.48 -9.28
CA LEU A 106 3.19 8.85 -8.92
C LEU A 106 3.58 9.83 -10.03
N GLN A 107 4.79 9.73 -10.57
CA GLN A 107 5.25 10.59 -11.66
C GLN A 107 4.36 10.45 -12.90
N SER A 108 3.88 9.24 -13.18
CA SER A 108 3.03 9.01 -14.35
C SER A 108 1.69 9.74 -14.25
N VAL A 109 1.15 9.95 -13.05
CA VAL A 109 -0.10 10.69 -12.85
C VAL A 109 0.13 12.18 -12.61
N ALA A 110 1.32 12.57 -12.14
CA ALA A 110 1.66 13.98 -11.94
C ALA A 110 1.71 14.76 -13.25
N HIS A 111 1.89 14.09 -14.37
CA HIS A 111 1.91 14.71 -15.70
C HIS A 111 0.54 14.80 -16.33
N ILE A 112 -0.49 14.23 -15.71
CA ILE A 112 -1.88 14.27 -16.17
C ILE A 112 -2.57 15.41 -15.45
N LYS A 113 -2.93 16.43 -16.16
CA LYS A 113 -3.65 17.56 -15.59
C LYS A 113 -5.04 17.69 -16.18
#